data_7b5a5371466ad6b301e3225ba66093f8
#
_entry.id   7b5a5371466ad6b301e3225ba66093f8
#
_cell.length_a   1.000
_cell.length_b   1.000
_cell.length_c   1.000
_cell.angle_alpha   90.00
_cell.angle_beta   90.00
_cell.angle_gamma   90.00
#
_symmetry.space_group_name_H-M   'P 1'
#
loop_
_entity.id
_entity.type
_entity.pdbx_description
1 polymer ?
#
loop_
_entity_poly.entity_id
_entity_poly.type
_entity_poly.pdbx_seq_one_letter_code
_entity_poly.pdbx_strand_id
1 'polypeptide(L)'
;VKGLDCEEGENRFSPLNLTAATLGDRLHESDPKSKVVAVAEDPYSAVISGGSTGSAFWLDPGKGQWVSSSYYFENLPFWVKKYNEKRFASSLLDREWVPDKSFAAYKNTDTTVLNFSARPSGFKNFFRSILKIFKKEPEKYDLASLLYTPFGNMLVTDFAREAIILEELGKDDHTDLLTVCYDSPRLICEYFGPQSIEVEDMYYKLDREIGELTGFVQAQFKP
;
A
#
# COMPACT_ATOMS: atom_id res chain seq x y z
N VAL A 1 17.15 -16.03 2.45
CA VAL A 1 15.76 -15.61 2.63
C VAL A 1 14.97 -16.05 1.42
N LYS A 2 13.75 -16.52 1.64
CA LYS A 2 12.78 -16.88 0.59
C LYS A 2 11.55 -16.00 0.75
N GLY A 3 10.88 -15.66 -0.34
CA GLY A 3 9.54 -15.11 -0.30
C GLY A 3 8.53 -16.16 0.17
N LEU A 4 7.46 -15.74 0.80
CA LEU A 4 6.39 -16.61 1.29
C LEU A 4 5.14 -16.42 0.43
N ASP A 5 4.53 -17.55 0.03
CA ASP A 5 3.34 -17.62 -0.84
C ASP A 5 3.50 -16.94 -2.21
N CYS A 6 4.75 -16.87 -2.73
CA CYS A 6 5.11 -16.35 -4.04
C CYS A 6 5.91 -17.37 -4.86
N GLU A 7 6.24 -17.03 -6.10
CA GLU A 7 7.07 -17.89 -6.96
C GLU A 7 8.48 -17.99 -6.42
N GLU A 8 9.16 -19.12 -6.75
CA GLU A 8 10.51 -19.33 -6.28
C GLU A 8 11.45 -18.23 -6.86
N GLY A 9 12.17 -17.58 -5.96
CA GLY A 9 13.08 -16.48 -6.31
C GLY A 9 12.48 -15.08 -6.16
N GLU A 10 11.17 -14.95 -5.99
CA GLU A 10 10.50 -13.67 -5.76
C GLU A 10 10.43 -13.31 -4.27
N ASN A 11 10.17 -12.03 -4.00
CA ASN A 11 9.89 -11.51 -2.65
C ASN A 11 10.92 -11.89 -1.57
N ARG A 12 12.22 -11.92 -1.93
CA ARG A 12 13.34 -12.28 -1.04
C ARG A 12 13.85 -11.12 -0.19
N PHE A 13 13.00 -10.22 0.21
CA PHE A 13 13.38 -9.02 0.94
C PHE A 13 13.60 -9.33 2.42
N SER A 14 14.59 -8.67 3.02
CA SER A 14 14.93 -8.84 4.42
C SER A 14 15.76 -7.66 4.93
N PRO A 15 15.80 -7.41 6.26
CA PRO A 15 16.59 -6.36 6.86
C PRO A 15 18.08 -6.73 7.06
N LEU A 16 18.55 -7.85 6.54
CA LEU A 16 19.94 -8.34 6.76
C LEU A 16 21.02 -7.33 6.34
N ASN A 17 20.69 -6.41 5.43
CA ASN A 17 21.61 -5.36 4.99
C ASN A 17 21.42 -4.03 5.77
N LEU A 18 20.51 -3.96 6.71
CA LEU A 18 20.39 -2.79 7.59
C LEU A 18 21.52 -2.79 8.60
N THR A 19 22.32 -1.73 8.60
CA THR A 19 23.45 -1.56 9.52
C THR A 19 23.11 -0.77 10.77
N ALA A 20 21.92 -0.17 10.83
CA ALA A 20 21.41 0.59 11.95
C ALA A 20 20.08 0.01 12.45
N ALA A 21 19.87 0.07 13.75
CA ALA A 21 18.61 -0.31 14.35
C ALA A 21 17.51 0.70 13.97
N THR A 22 16.34 0.19 13.67
CA THR A 22 15.14 1.00 13.35
C THR A 22 14.45 1.48 14.63
N LEU A 23 13.43 2.32 14.50
CA LEU A 23 12.58 2.71 15.63
C LEU A 23 11.92 1.48 16.28
N GLY A 24 11.43 0.55 15.45
CA GLY A 24 10.82 -0.69 15.92
C GLY A 24 11.82 -1.58 16.68
N ASP A 25 13.06 -1.70 16.18
CA ASP A 25 14.11 -2.45 16.87
C ASP A 25 14.39 -1.83 18.25
N ARG A 26 14.46 -0.50 18.37
CA ARG A 26 14.66 0.19 19.64
C ARG A 26 13.49 0.05 20.62
N LEU A 27 12.27 0.06 20.09
CA LEU A 27 11.10 -0.21 20.91
C LEU A 27 11.15 -1.63 21.47
N HIS A 28 11.43 -2.61 20.64
CA HIS A 28 11.54 -4.02 21.06
C HIS A 28 12.69 -4.27 22.04
N GLU A 29 13.83 -3.56 21.89
CA GLU A 29 14.93 -3.60 22.86
C GLU A 29 14.50 -3.06 24.23
N SER A 30 13.66 -2.02 24.27
CA SER A 30 13.18 -1.42 25.52
C SER A 30 12.06 -2.22 26.17
N ASP A 31 11.21 -2.82 25.36
CA ASP A 31 10.11 -3.70 25.77
C ASP A 31 9.95 -4.87 24.78
N PRO A 32 10.49 -6.06 25.11
CA PRO A 32 10.43 -7.22 24.23
C PRO A 32 9.02 -7.77 23.95
N LYS A 33 7.99 -7.27 24.64
CA LYS A 33 6.60 -7.64 24.38
C LYS A 33 5.91 -6.70 23.39
N SER A 34 6.52 -5.56 23.10
CA SER A 34 6.03 -4.63 22.09
C SER A 34 5.96 -5.31 20.73
N LYS A 35 4.83 -5.18 20.06
CA LYS A 35 4.64 -5.64 18.68
C LYS A 35 5.01 -4.52 17.72
N VAL A 36 5.76 -4.86 16.69
CA VAL A 36 6.15 -3.95 15.61
C VAL A 36 5.66 -4.53 14.31
N VAL A 37 4.76 -3.83 13.64
CA VAL A 37 4.18 -4.26 12.37
C VAL A 37 4.36 -3.17 11.33
N ALA A 38 4.86 -3.53 10.16
CA ALA A 38 5.01 -2.64 9.01
C ALA A 38 4.19 -3.15 7.83
N VAL A 39 3.41 -2.24 7.24
CA VAL A 39 2.57 -2.47 6.07
C VAL A 39 2.94 -1.45 5.01
N ALA A 40 3.32 -1.90 3.81
CA ALA A 40 3.67 -1.04 2.68
C ALA A 40 3.32 -1.69 1.35
N GLU A 41 3.13 -0.91 0.31
CA GLU A 41 3.05 -1.44 -1.06
C GLU A 41 4.42 -1.92 -1.53
N ASP A 42 5.46 -1.13 -1.23
CA ASP A 42 6.85 -1.39 -1.60
C ASP A 42 7.57 -2.25 -0.55
N PRO A 43 8.25 -3.33 -0.93
CA PRO A 43 8.95 -4.19 0.01
C PRO A 43 10.09 -3.50 0.77
N TYR A 44 10.77 -2.52 0.17
CA TYR A 44 11.83 -1.79 0.87
C TYR A 44 11.25 -0.89 1.96
N SER A 45 10.12 -0.22 1.67
CA SER A 45 9.39 0.58 2.67
C SER A 45 8.96 -0.28 3.86
N ALA A 46 8.42 -1.48 3.58
CA ALA A 46 8.01 -2.42 4.62
C ALA A 46 9.20 -2.91 5.46
N VAL A 47 10.28 -3.34 4.82
CA VAL A 47 11.46 -3.90 5.50
C VAL A 47 12.18 -2.86 6.35
N ILE A 48 12.37 -1.63 5.83
CA ILE A 48 13.00 -0.54 6.61
C ILE A 48 12.15 -0.17 7.82
N SER A 49 10.82 -0.18 7.67
CA SER A 49 9.91 0.17 8.76
C SER A 49 9.75 -0.94 9.79
N GLY A 50 9.72 -2.21 9.35
CA GLY A 50 9.63 -3.38 10.23
C GLY A 50 10.91 -3.69 10.97
N GLY A 51 12.07 -3.31 10.40
CA GLY A 51 13.38 -3.56 11.00
C GLY A 51 13.71 -5.04 11.12
N SER A 52 14.57 -5.34 12.08
CA SER A 52 15.08 -6.70 12.31
C SER A 52 14.22 -7.51 13.28
N THR A 53 13.42 -6.86 14.11
CA THR A 53 12.66 -7.48 15.21
C THR A 53 11.15 -7.46 15.00
N GLY A 54 10.64 -6.67 14.06
CA GLY A 54 9.23 -6.56 13.76
C GLY A 54 8.72 -7.57 12.73
N SER A 55 7.49 -7.35 12.29
CA SER A 55 6.83 -8.05 11.18
C SER A 55 6.66 -7.09 10.01
N ALA A 56 7.00 -7.51 8.81
CA ALA A 56 6.86 -6.68 7.61
C ALA A 56 6.04 -7.38 6.54
N PHE A 57 5.04 -6.66 6.02
CA PHE A 57 4.17 -7.12 4.96
C PHE A 57 4.19 -6.14 3.79
N TRP A 58 4.24 -6.66 2.58
CA TRP A 58 4.19 -5.85 1.36
C TRP A 58 3.31 -6.48 0.30
N LEU A 59 2.94 -5.68 -0.69
CA LEU A 59 2.09 -6.14 -1.76
C LEU A 59 2.92 -6.81 -2.86
N ASP A 60 2.52 -8.01 -3.26
CA ASP A 60 2.94 -8.61 -4.55
C ASP A 60 2.04 -8.04 -5.65
N PRO A 61 2.55 -7.12 -6.48
CA PRO A 61 1.70 -6.42 -7.45
C PRO A 61 1.22 -7.34 -8.59
N GLY A 62 1.95 -8.42 -8.87
CA GLY A 62 1.57 -9.39 -9.91
C GLY A 62 0.36 -10.23 -9.51
N LYS A 63 0.21 -10.51 -8.22
CA LYS A 63 -0.89 -11.31 -7.65
C LYS A 63 -1.95 -10.47 -6.95
N GLY A 64 -1.63 -9.22 -6.58
CA GLY A 64 -2.47 -8.39 -5.73
C GLY A 64 -2.67 -8.98 -4.33
N GLN A 65 -1.65 -9.66 -3.82
CA GLN A 65 -1.65 -10.36 -2.54
C GLN A 65 -0.61 -9.78 -1.60
N TRP A 66 -0.94 -9.77 -0.32
CA TRP A 66 0.01 -9.41 0.73
C TRP A 66 0.91 -10.59 1.04
N VAL A 67 2.21 -10.33 1.06
CA VAL A 67 3.26 -11.33 1.23
C VAL A 67 4.28 -10.86 2.25
N SER A 68 5.19 -11.75 2.61
CA SER A 68 6.35 -11.49 3.47
C SER A 68 7.51 -12.40 3.04
N SER A 69 8.54 -12.51 3.87
CA SER A 69 9.66 -13.42 3.62
C SER A 69 9.97 -14.34 4.80
N SER A 70 10.75 -15.37 4.51
CA SER A 70 11.22 -16.33 5.52
C SER A 70 12.19 -15.74 6.56
N TYR A 71 12.50 -14.44 6.47
CA TYR A 71 13.17 -13.73 7.55
C TYR A 71 12.21 -13.47 8.70
N TYR A 72 11.00 -13.02 8.40
CA TYR A 72 10.01 -12.61 9.40
C TYR A 72 9.15 -13.76 9.90
N PHE A 73 8.86 -14.73 9.04
CA PHE A 73 7.98 -15.85 9.38
C PHE A 73 8.50 -17.16 8.80
N GLU A 74 8.26 -18.26 9.50
CA GLU A 74 8.44 -19.59 8.93
C GLU A 74 7.41 -19.88 7.83
N ASN A 75 6.16 -19.51 8.07
CA ASN A 75 5.06 -19.54 7.14
C ASN A 75 4.27 -18.23 7.22
N LEU A 76 3.72 -17.79 6.10
CA LEU A 76 2.85 -16.60 6.10
C LEU A 76 1.71 -16.79 7.12
N PRO A 77 1.44 -15.81 8.00
CA PRO A 77 0.39 -15.91 9.00
C PRO A 77 -0.95 -16.33 8.40
N PHE A 78 -1.69 -17.17 9.12
CA PHE A 78 -2.95 -17.71 8.61
C PHE A 78 -3.95 -16.62 8.26
N TRP A 79 -4.00 -15.55 9.06
CA TRP A 79 -4.89 -14.43 8.79
C TRP A 79 -4.56 -13.70 7.49
N VAL A 80 -3.27 -13.56 7.13
CA VAL A 80 -2.83 -12.97 5.86
C VAL A 80 -3.29 -13.83 4.69
N LYS A 81 -3.14 -15.16 4.78
CA LYS A 81 -3.66 -16.09 3.76
C LYS A 81 -5.17 -15.94 3.59
N LYS A 82 -5.91 -15.86 4.70
CA LYS A 82 -7.37 -15.66 4.68
C LYS A 82 -7.75 -14.28 4.10
N TYR A 83 -6.98 -13.24 4.40
CA TYR A 83 -7.16 -11.94 3.79
C TYR A 83 -6.97 -12.01 2.27
N ASN A 84 -5.91 -12.64 1.80
CA ASN A 84 -5.61 -12.80 0.38
C ASN A 84 -6.72 -13.56 -0.38
N GLU A 85 -7.42 -14.50 0.27
CA GLU A 85 -8.57 -15.19 -0.31
C GLU A 85 -9.74 -14.24 -0.65
N LYS A 86 -9.85 -13.07 0.03
CA LYS A 86 -10.87 -12.05 -0.27
C LYS A 86 -10.67 -11.41 -1.66
N ARG A 87 -9.47 -11.49 -2.23
CA ARG A 87 -9.10 -10.91 -3.53
C ARG A 87 -9.48 -9.43 -3.66
N PHE A 88 -9.25 -8.67 -2.60
CA PHE A 88 -9.68 -7.27 -2.53
C PHE A 88 -9.09 -6.43 -3.67
N ALA A 89 -7.80 -6.60 -3.99
CA ALA A 89 -7.16 -5.93 -5.13
C ALA A 89 -7.94 -6.17 -6.45
N SER A 90 -8.36 -7.41 -6.71
CA SER A 90 -9.13 -7.72 -7.92
C SER A 90 -10.48 -6.99 -7.95
N SER A 91 -11.10 -6.76 -6.80
CA SER A 91 -12.38 -6.03 -6.72
C SER A 91 -12.26 -4.53 -7.04
N LEU A 92 -11.04 -4.00 -7.02
CA LEU A 92 -10.77 -2.60 -7.32
C LEU A 92 -10.45 -2.35 -8.80
N LEU A 93 -10.13 -3.39 -9.57
CA LEU A 93 -9.76 -3.25 -10.99
C LEU A 93 -10.84 -2.64 -11.87
N ASP A 94 -12.10 -2.91 -11.54
CA ASP A 94 -13.25 -2.38 -12.30
C ASP A 94 -13.70 -0.99 -11.81
N ARG A 95 -13.08 -0.47 -10.75
CA ARG A 95 -13.41 0.85 -10.22
C ARG A 95 -12.81 1.94 -11.10
N GLU A 96 -13.57 3.00 -11.29
CA GLU A 96 -13.13 4.20 -11.97
C GLU A 96 -12.55 5.21 -10.97
N TRP A 97 -11.37 5.75 -11.27
CA TRP A 97 -10.85 6.90 -10.55
C TRP A 97 -11.59 8.16 -10.98
N VAL A 98 -12.54 8.59 -10.18
CA VAL A 98 -13.32 9.81 -10.41
C VAL A 98 -12.69 10.97 -9.63
N PRO A 99 -12.41 12.12 -10.27
CA PRO A 99 -11.91 13.30 -9.57
C PRO A 99 -12.89 13.78 -8.49
N ASP A 100 -12.38 14.21 -7.34
CA ASP A 100 -13.20 14.70 -6.23
C ASP A 100 -13.78 16.09 -6.46
N LYS A 101 -13.14 16.86 -7.34
CA LYS A 101 -13.53 18.25 -7.65
C LYS A 101 -13.73 18.43 -9.14
N SER A 102 -14.39 19.52 -9.52
CA SER A 102 -14.37 19.97 -10.92
C SER A 102 -12.94 20.35 -11.32
N PHE A 103 -12.57 20.12 -12.58
CA PHE A 103 -11.21 20.42 -13.07
C PHE A 103 -10.78 21.87 -12.81
N ALA A 104 -11.71 22.82 -12.88
CA ALA A 104 -11.43 24.24 -12.61
C ALA A 104 -11.13 24.53 -11.12
N ALA A 105 -11.39 23.61 -10.22
CA ALA A 105 -11.15 23.77 -8.79
C ALA A 105 -9.78 23.24 -8.33
N TYR A 106 -9.07 22.51 -9.19
CA TYR A 106 -7.69 22.10 -8.92
C TYR A 106 -6.71 23.26 -9.10
N LYS A 107 -5.72 23.32 -8.25
CA LYS A 107 -4.65 24.33 -8.34
C LYS A 107 -3.57 23.96 -9.35
N ASN A 108 -3.30 22.67 -9.45
CA ASN A 108 -2.39 22.11 -10.42
C ASN A 108 -3.07 22.07 -11.78
N THR A 109 -2.49 22.73 -12.75
CA THR A 109 -3.09 22.87 -14.09
C THR A 109 -2.19 22.32 -15.19
N ASP A 110 -1.10 21.66 -14.84
CA ASP A 110 -0.19 21.12 -15.85
C ASP A 110 -0.83 19.92 -16.55
N THR A 111 -1.57 20.24 -17.60
CA THR A 111 -2.23 19.28 -18.48
C THR A 111 -1.30 18.78 -19.59
N THR A 112 -0.02 19.16 -19.55
CA THR A 112 0.92 18.93 -20.67
C THR A 112 1.36 17.47 -20.76
N VAL A 113 1.32 16.71 -19.69
CA VAL A 113 1.78 15.31 -19.69
C VAL A 113 0.75 14.38 -20.32
N LEU A 114 -0.54 14.64 -20.14
CA LEU A 114 -1.59 13.87 -20.77
C LEU A 114 -2.70 14.82 -21.21
N ASN A 115 -3.11 14.79 -22.47
CA ASN A 115 -4.30 15.47 -23.02
C ASN A 115 -5.61 15.03 -22.32
N PHE A 116 -5.62 15.07 -21.00
CA PHE A 116 -6.66 14.54 -20.14
C PHE A 116 -7.90 15.43 -20.10
N SER A 117 -7.68 16.75 -20.14
CA SER A 117 -8.74 17.76 -20.06
C SER A 117 -9.64 17.85 -21.31
N ALA A 118 -9.33 17.14 -22.38
CA ALA A 118 -10.08 17.23 -23.64
C ALA A 118 -11.12 16.11 -23.86
N ARG A 119 -11.29 15.17 -22.91
CA ARG A 119 -12.22 14.04 -23.13
C ARG A 119 -13.21 13.83 -21.98
N PRO A 120 -14.48 14.23 -22.14
CA PRO A 120 -15.53 14.06 -21.13
C PRO A 120 -15.91 12.61 -20.80
N SER A 121 -15.38 11.61 -21.53
CA SER A 121 -15.69 10.18 -21.34
C SER A 121 -14.47 9.34 -20.93
N GLY A 122 -13.45 9.95 -20.32
CA GLY A 122 -12.07 9.58 -20.50
C GLY A 122 -11.41 8.65 -19.50
N PHE A 123 -11.97 8.40 -18.30
CA PHE A 123 -11.25 7.58 -17.31
C PHE A 123 -11.11 6.10 -17.71
N LYS A 124 -12.07 5.52 -18.41
CA LYS A 124 -11.92 4.17 -18.99
C LYS A 124 -10.75 4.06 -19.98
N ASN A 125 -10.45 5.16 -20.69
CA ASN A 125 -9.33 5.21 -21.64
C ASN A 125 -7.99 5.46 -20.93
N PHE A 126 -7.99 6.01 -19.73
CA PHE A 126 -6.82 6.25 -18.91
C PHE A 126 -6.16 4.94 -18.45
N PHE A 127 -6.91 4.03 -17.86
CA PHE A 127 -6.42 2.68 -17.52
C PHE A 127 -5.85 1.96 -18.76
N ARG A 128 -6.51 2.10 -19.92
CA ARG A 128 -6.00 1.58 -21.19
C ARG A 128 -4.68 2.21 -21.63
N SER A 129 -4.43 3.48 -21.29
CA SER A 129 -3.17 4.15 -21.64
C SER A 129 -2.01 3.71 -20.75
N ILE A 130 -2.23 3.55 -19.45
CA ILE A 130 -1.25 2.96 -18.52
C ILE A 130 -0.88 1.55 -18.97
N LEU A 131 -1.86 0.71 -19.30
CA LEU A 131 -1.64 -0.67 -19.73
C LEU A 131 -0.85 -0.77 -21.04
N LYS A 132 -1.01 0.18 -21.98
CA LYS A 132 -0.22 0.23 -23.23
C LYS A 132 1.27 0.49 -22.99
N ILE A 133 1.62 1.23 -21.92
CA ILE A 133 3.03 1.52 -21.57
C ILE A 133 3.72 0.28 -21.05
N PHE A 134 3.03 -0.59 -20.32
CA PHE A 134 3.57 -1.86 -19.83
C PHE A 134 3.64 -2.98 -20.88
N LYS A 135 3.39 -2.68 -22.19
CA LYS A 135 3.50 -3.61 -23.33
C LYS A 135 2.77 -4.95 -23.17
N LYS A 136 1.68 -5.00 -22.43
CA LYS A 136 0.83 -6.18 -22.34
C LYS A 136 -0.49 -5.97 -23.08
N GLU A 137 -0.88 -6.97 -23.87
CA GLU A 137 -2.17 -7.02 -24.57
C GLU A 137 -3.35 -6.81 -23.60
N PRO A 138 -4.44 -6.15 -24.00
CA PRO A 138 -5.51 -5.68 -23.11
C PRO A 138 -6.43 -6.77 -22.53
N GLU A 139 -6.03 -8.02 -22.51
CA GLU A 139 -6.90 -9.12 -22.07
C GLU A 139 -6.87 -9.43 -20.55
N LYS A 140 -5.97 -8.81 -19.78
CA LYS A 140 -5.99 -8.94 -18.32
C LYS A 140 -5.56 -7.64 -17.67
N TYR A 141 -6.48 -7.02 -16.91
CA TYR A 141 -6.15 -5.91 -16.02
C TYR A 141 -4.99 -6.32 -15.11
N ASP A 142 -3.87 -5.60 -15.21
CA ASP A 142 -2.69 -5.87 -14.40
C ASP A 142 -2.92 -5.26 -13.01
N LEU A 143 -2.94 -6.10 -11.99
CA LEU A 143 -3.08 -5.68 -10.59
C LEU A 143 -2.03 -4.64 -10.19
N ALA A 144 -0.84 -4.68 -10.80
CA ALA A 144 0.20 -3.68 -10.61
C ALA A 144 -0.25 -2.26 -11.01
N SER A 145 -1.21 -2.12 -11.92
CA SER A 145 -1.73 -0.81 -12.33
C SER A 145 -2.45 -0.07 -11.19
N LEU A 146 -2.96 -0.79 -10.20
CA LEU A 146 -3.63 -0.19 -9.03
C LEU A 146 -2.68 0.72 -8.24
N LEU A 147 -1.38 0.41 -8.21
CA LEU A 147 -0.37 1.21 -7.50
C LEU A 147 -0.19 2.61 -8.10
N TYR A 148 -0.57 2.81 -9.36
CA TYR A 148 -0.57 4.11 -10.04
C TYR A 148 -1.89 4.85 -9.92
N THR A 149 -2.71 4.49 -8.94
CA THR A 149 -4.01 5.06 -8.66
C THR A 149 -4.22 5.21 -7.16
N PRO A 150 -5.18 6.03 -6.70
CA PRO A 150 -5.54 6.09 -5.28
C PRO A 150 -6.02 4.75 -4.68
N PHE A 151 -6.35 3.78 -5.52
CA PHE A 151 -6.78 2.45 -5.06
C PHE A 151 -5.65 1.67 -4.39
N GLY A 152 -4.37 1.94 -4.73
CA GLY A 152 -3.23 1.41 -4.00
C GLY A 152 -3.27 1.82 -2.52
N ASN A 153 -3.55 3.09 -2.23
CA ASN A 153 -3.69 3.55 -0.85
C ASN A 153 -4.84 2.83 -0.11
N MET A 154 -5.96 2.54 -0.79
CA MET A 154 -7.06 1.76 -0.20
C MET A 154 -6.63 0.34 0.17
N LEU A 155 -5.77 -0.30 -0.64
CA LEU A 155 -5.23 -1.63 -0.32
C LEU A 155 -4.43 -1.60 0.98
N VAL A 156 -3.59 -0.56 1.15
CA VAL A 156 -2.78 -0.38 2.36
C VAL A 156 -3.66 -0.16 3.59
N THR A 157 -4.63 0.75 3.49
CA THR A 157 -5.54 1.07 4.59
C THR A 157 -6.34 -0.17 5.04
N ASP A 158 -6.91 -0.91 4.10
CA ASP A 158 -7.73 -2.08 4.40
C ASP A 158 -6.90 -3.19 5.07
N PHE A 159 -5.70 -3.46 4.55
CA PHE A 159 -4.80 -4.45 5.15
C PHE A 159 -4.28 -3.99 6.53
N ALA A 160 -3.97 -2.72 6.71
CA ALA A 160 -3.54 -2.17 7.99
C ALA A 160 -4.62 -2.32 9.08
N ARG A 161 -5.91 -2.13 8.72
CA ARG A 161 -7.04 -2.38 9.64
C ARG A 161 -7.12 -3.83 10.08
N GLU A 162 -6.96 -4.77 9.15
CA GLU A 162 -6.93 -6.20 9.48
C GLU A 162 -5.73 -6.54 10.37
N ALA A 163 -4.55 -5.96 10.09
CA ALA A 163 -3.36 -6.15 10.92
C ALA A 163 -3.58 -5.65 12.36
N ILE A 164 -4.20 -4.48 12.55
CA ILE A 164 -4.52 -3.95 13.88
C ILE A 164 -5.38 -4.94 14.68
N ILE A 165 -6.39 -5.52 14.03
CA ILE A 165 -7.33 -6.45 14.69
C ILE A 165 -6.66 -7.79 14.98
N LEU A 166 -5.99 -8.37 13.99
CA LEU A 166 -5.57 -9.77 14.02
C LEU A 166 -4.19 -9.98 14.64
N GLU A 167 -3.36 -8.94 14.68
CA GLU A 167 -2.15 -8.90 15.52
C GLU A 167 -2.45 -8.39 16.93
N GLU A 168 -3.72 -8.02 17.22
CA GLU A 168 -4.15 -7.50 18.53
C GLU A 168 -3.33 -6.30 19.00
N LEU A 169 -3.02 -5.35 18.07
CA LEU A 169 -2.21 -4.18 18.39
C LEU A 169 -2.92 -3.30 19.41
N GLY A 170 -2.18 -2.88 20.45
CA GLY A 170 -2.67 -2.01 21.52
C GLY A 170 -3.73 -2.67 22.41
N LYS A 171 -3.80 -4.00 22.50
CA LYS A 171 -4.76 -4.74 23.32
C LYS A 171 -4.22 -5.15 24.69
N ASP A 172 -2.97 -4.87 24.96
CA ASP A 172 -2.30 -5.13 26.23
C ASP A 172 -1.65 -3.85 26.82
N ASP A 173 -0.90 -3.97 27.90
CA ASP A 173 -0.23 -2.84 28.58
C ASP A 173 1.12 -2.46 27.94
N HIS A 174 1.49 -3.08 26.80
CA HIS A 174 2.74 -2.82 26.10
C HIS A 174 2.50 -1.87 24.91
N THR A 175 3.47 -1.00 24.65
CA THR A 175 3.37 -0.09 23.49
C THR A 175 3.67 -0.82 22.21
N ASP A 176 2.74 -0.83 21.27
CA ASP A 176 2.93 -1.37 19.94
C ASP A 176 3.24 -0.28 18.90
N LEU A 177 3.90 -0.65 17.82
CA LEU A 177 4.21 0.22 16.69
C LEU A 177 3.63 -0.37 15.39
N LEU A 178 2.71 0.36 14.78
CA LEU A 178 2.27 0.10 13.41
C LEU A 178 2.81 1.18 12.49
N THR A 179 3.59 0.80 11.49
CA THR A 179 4.00 1.69 10.40
C THR A 179 3.20 1.37 9.15
N VAL A 180 2.55 2.38 8.58
CA VAL A 180 1.77 2.28 7.35
C VAL A 180 2.38 3.19 6.30
N CYS A 181 2.90 2.60 5.23
CA CYS A 181 3.55 3.33 4.14
C CYS A 181 2.65 3.32 2.90
N TYR A 182 2.27 4.50 2.46
CA TYR A 182 1.53 4.73 1.23
C TYR A 182 2.51 5.08 0.11
N ASP A 183 2.85 4.11 -0.74
CA ASP A 183 3.86 4.29 -1.81
C ASP A 183 3.23 4.76 -3.13
N SER A 184 1.93 4.56 -3.35
CA SER A 184 1.19 5.02 -4.54
C SER A 184 1.37 6.51 -4.84
N PRO A 185 1.41 7.45 -3.85
CA PRO A 185 1.68 8.86 -4.12
C PRO A 185 2.98 9.11 -4.88
N ARG A 186 4.04 8.37 -4.54
CA ARG A 186 5.33 8.46 -5.24
C ARG A 186 5.20 8.00 -6.68
N LEU A 187 4.58 6.84 -6.90
CA LEU A 187 4.40 6.26 -8.23
C LEU A 187 3.52 7.14 -9.13
N ILE A 188 2.45 7.71 -8.59
CA ILE A 188 1.56 8.65 -9.29
C ILE A 188 2.33 9.92 -9.65
N CYS A 189 3.12 10.46 -8.71
CA CYS A 189 3.94 11.65 -8.94
C CYS A 189 5.03 11.43 -10.01
N GLU A 190 5.71 10.28 -9.96
CA GLU A 190 6.72 9.91 -10.96
C GLU A 190 6.10 9.74 -12.36
N TYR A 191 4.88 9.21 -12.43
CA TYR A 191 4.22 8.91 -13.69
C TYR A 191 3.56 10.15 -14.33
N PHE A 192 2.81 10.93 -13.55
CA PHE A 192 2.02 12.06 -14.04
C PHE A 192 2.74 13.42 -13.93
N GLY A 193 3.80 13.47 -13.13
CA GLY A 193 4.49 14.69 -12.79
C GLY A 193 3.91 15.39 -11.54
N PRO A 194 4.75 16.11 -10.78
CA PRO A 194 4.38 16.66 -9.47
C PRO A 194 3.34 17.78 -9.51
N GLN A 195 3.10 18.38 -10.68
CA GLN A 195 2.13 19.47 -10.88
C GLN A 195 0.86 18.98 -11.62
N SER A 196 0.64 17.69 -11.71
CA SER A 196 -0.54 17.14 -12.35
C SER A 196 -1.78 17.20 -11.45
N ILE A 197 -2.96 17.24 -12.09
CA ILE A 197 -4.24 17.17 -11.39
C ILE A 197 -4.37 15.83 -10.69
N GLU A 198 -3.84 14.76 -11.27
CA GLU A 198 -3.84 13.42 -10.72
C GLU A 198 -3.14 13.37 -9.37
N VAL A 199 -1.99 14.02 -9.25
CA VAL A 199 -1.27 14.10 -7.97
C VAL A 199 -2.08 14.88 -6.94
N GLU A 200 -2.66 16.02 -7.31
CA GLU A 200 -3.49 16.81 -6.39
C GLU A 200 -4.73 16.02 -5.94
N ASP A 201 -5.45 15.38 -6.86
CA ASP A 201 -6.63 14.57 -6.55
C ASP A 201 -6.28 13.35 -5.67
N MET A 202 -5.17 12.71 -5.98
CA MET A 202 -4.66 11.59 -5.18
C MET A 202 -4.43 12.02 -3.72
N TYR A 203 -3.87 13.21 -3.47
CA TYR A 203 -3.67 13.69 -2.10
C TYR A 203 -4.98 13.98 -1.36
N TYR A 204 -6.03 14.47 -2.03
CA TYR A 204 -7.36 14.58 -1.40
C TYR A 204 -7.93 13.22 -1.00
N LYS A 205 -7.70 12.20 -1.84
CA LYS A 205 -8.13 10.83 -1.55
C LYS A 205 -7.31 10.19 -0.42
N LEU A 206 -5.98 10.43 -0.42
CA LEU A 206 -5.09 9.94 0.63
C LEU A 206 -5.43 10.56 2.00
N ASP A 207 -5.75 11.86 2.05
CA ASP A 207 -6.18 12.52 3.28
C ASP A 207 -7.41 11.82 3.89
N ARG A 208 -8.38 11.40 3.06
CA ARG A 208 -9.52 10.60 3.52
C ARG A 208 -9.12 9.22 4.02
N GLU A 209 -8.25 8.51 3.30
CA GLU A 209 -7.76 7.20 3.73
C GLU A 209 -7.06 7.27 5.09
N ILE A 210 -6.22 8.27 5.30
CA ILE A 210 -5.58 8.52 6.61
C ILE A 210 -6.62 8.87 7.67
N GLY A 211 -7.61 9.70 7.33
CA GLY A 211 -8.72 10.05 8.21
C GLY A 211 -9.55 8.84 8.62
N GLU A 212 -9.83 7.93 7.68
CA GLU A 212 -10.54 6.69 7.94
C GLU A 212 -9.73 5.71 8.81
N LEU A 213 -8.43 5.58 8.55
CA LEU A 213 -7.55 4.72 9.36
C LEU A 213 -7.43 5.25 10.79
N THR A 214 -7.19 6.55 10.95
CA THR A 214 -7.09 7.17 12.28
C THR A 214 -8.40 7.12 13.04
N GLY A 215 -9.53 7.35 12.38
CA GLY A 215 -10.86 7.18 12.97
C GLY A 215 -11.13 5.74 13.41
N PHE A 216 -10.70 4.76 12.61
CA PHE A 216 -10.78 3.35 12.97
C PHE A 216 -9.95 3.04 14.22
N VAL A 217 -8.67 3.48 14.26
CA VAL A 217 -7.80 3.31 15.43
C VAL A 217 -8.44 3.92 16.67
N GLN A 218 -8.92 5.16 16.59
CA GLN A 218 -9.59 5.82 17.72
C GLN A 218 -10.84 5.05 18.21
N ALA A 219 -11.58 4.42 17.30
CA ALA A 219 -12.75 3.63 17.66
C ALA A 219 -12.39 2.32 18.37
N GLN A 220 -11.23 1.71 18.05
CA GLN A 220 -10.76 0.48 18.69
C GLN A 220 -10.29 0.71 20.14
N PHE A 221 -9.76 1.91 20.45
CA PHE A 221 -9.13 2.24 21.73
C PHE A 221 -9.87 3.29 22.53
N LYS A 222 -11.18 3.49 22.27
CA LYS A 222 -12.02 4.33 23.14
C LYS A 222 -12.11 3.68 24.53
N PRO A 223 -11.89 4.45 25.59
CA PRO A 223 -12.03 3.99 26.96
C PRO A 223 -13.48 3.60 27.28
#